data_f176adc509c2625d4015ca870c70f5b3
#
_entry.id   f176adc509c2625d4015ca870c70f5b3
#
_cell.length_a   1.000
_cell.length_b   1.000
_cell.length_c   1.000
_cell.angle_alpha   90.00
_cell.angle_beta   90.00
_cell.angle_gamma   90.00
#
_symmetry.space_group_name_H-M   'P 1'
#
loop_
_entity.id
_entity.type
_entity.pdbx_description
1 polymer ?
#
loop_
_entity_poly.entity_id
_entity_poly.type
_entity_poly.pdbx_seq_one_letter_code
_entity_poly.pdbx_strand_id
1 'polypeptide(L)'
;MNEVLNKIADIIEDYNNTSINDGVKLNEQLKNLTSYLYYIEGIKSKYHQDFEEIVYKKVNNEKLSVARATNEANIAVPEVYKLRKLTSAGYRVCDAIRSNISFLKLEYNNVTKTY
;
A
#
# COMPACT_ATOMS: atom_id res chain seq x y z
N MET A 1 8.50 11.59 -4.67
CA MET A 1 7.93 10.21 -4.70
C MET A 1 8.81 9.21 -3.97
N ASN A 2 10.09 9.13 -4.31
CA ASN A 2 10.99 8.15 -3.68
C ASN A 2 11.10 8.31 -2.16
N GLU A 3 11.07 9.54 -1.66
CA GLU A 3 11.10 9.81 -0.23
C GLU A 3 9.88 9.21 0.49
N VAL A 4 8.69 9.37 -0.09
CA VAL A 4 7.46 8.82 0.49
C VAL A 4 7.46 7.29 0.43
N LEU A 5 7.93 6.70 -0.68
CA LEU A 5 8.06 5.25 -0.81
C LEU A 5 9.00 4.68 0.26
N ASN A 6 10.11 5.36 0.52
CA ASN A 6 11.05 4.95 1.56
C ASN A 6 10.41 5.05 2.96
N LYS A 7 9.62 6.09 3.22
CA LYS A 7 8.91 6.23 4.50
C LYS A 7 7.89 5.12 4.70
N ILE A 8 7.16 4.74 3.66
CA ILE A 8 6.22 3.61 3.73
C ILE A 8 6.97 2.31 4.04
N ALA A 9 8.07 2.03 3.34
CA ALA A 9 8.89 0.85 3.57
C ALA A 9 9.45 0.83 4.99
N ASP A 10 9.91 1.96 5.51
CA ASP A 10 10.44 2.09 6.86
C ASP A 10 9.37 1.81 7.92
N ILE A 11 8.15 2.29 7.72
CA ILE A 11 7.04 2.01 8.63
C ILE A 11 6.68 0.54 8.63
N ILE A 12 6.66 -0.11 7.47
CA ILE A 12 6.37 -1.55 7.35
C ILE A 12 7.43 -2.35 8.11
N GLU A 13 8.70 -2.00 7.94
CA GLU A 13 9.80 -2.64 8.67
C GLU A 13 9.70 -2.41 10.17
N ASP A 14 9.41 -1.18 10.59
CA ASP A 14 9.24 -0.81 11.99
C ASP A 14 8.05 -1.58 12.62
N TYR A 15 6.97 -1.74 11.88
CA TYR A 15 5.83 -2.55 12.33
C TYR A 15 6.25 -3.99 12.62
N ASN A 16 7.06 -4.60 11.77
CA ASN A 16 7.53 -5.96 11.96
C ASN A 16 8.34 -6.13 13.26
N ASN A 17 8.92 -5.06 13.78
CA ASN A 17 9.70 -5.04 15.00
C ASN A 17 8.94 -4.44 16.20
N THR A 18 7.66 -4.10 16.02
CA THR A 18 6.83 -3.49 17.07
C THR A 18 6.04 -4.56 17.82
N SER A 19 5.99 -4.45 19.17
CA SER A 19 5.17 -5.32 19.98
C SER A 19 3.67 -5.13 19.64
N ILE A 20 2.94 -6.24 19.53
CA ILE A 20 1.48 -6.20 19.33
C ILE A 20 0.75 -5.56 20.50
N ASN A 21 1.41 -5.41 21.65
CA ASN A 21 0.84 -4.78 22.86
C ASN A 21 1.11 -3.26 22.92
N ASP A 22 1.91 -2.71 22.01
CA ASP A 22 2.22 -1.28 21.99
C ASP A 22 1.17 -0.52 21.17
N GLY A 23 0.00 -0.31 21.76
CA GLY A 23 -1.11 0.35 21.10
C GLY A 23 -0.83 1.78 20.66
N VAL A 24 -0.03 2.53 21.44
CA VAL A 24 0.34 3.91 21.10
C VAL A 24 1.18 3.95 19.83
N LYS A 25 2.20 3.11 19.75
CA LYS A 25 3.09 3.04 18.59
C LYS A 25 2.35 2.51 17.36
N LEU A 26 1.52 1.50 17.52
CA LEU A 26 0.69 0.95 16.44
C LEU A 26 -0.26 2.00 15.87
N ASN A 27 -0.88 2.80 16.73
CA ASN A 27 -1.78 3.87 16.28
C ASN A 27 -1.06 4.95 15.50
N GLU A 28 0.14 5.33 15.94
CA GLU A 28 0.98 6.29 15.23
C GLU A 28 1.42 5.77 13.86
N GLN A 29 1.84 4.51 13.79
CA GLN A 29 2.20 3.85 12.54
C GLN A 29 1.01 3.83 11.57
N LEU A 30 -0.19 3.48 12.05
CA LEU A 30 -1.40 3.46 11.24
C LEU A 30 -1.71 4.84 10.66
N LYS A 31 -1.65 5.87 11.49
CA LYS A 31 -1.91 7.25 11.08
C LYS A 31 -0.94 7.71 9.99
N ASN A 32 0.34 7.48 10.18
CA ASN A 32 1.37 7.89 9.23
C ASN A 32 1.27 7.08 7.94
N LEU A 33 1.09 5.78 8.05
CA LEU A 33 1.00 4.90 6.88
C LEU A 33 -0.21 5.22 6.02
N THR A 34 -1.39 5.44 6.62
CA THR A 34 -2.58 5.80 5.86
C THR A 34 -2.43 7.13 5.14
N SER A 35 -1.76 8.11 5.74
CA SER A 35 -1.47 9.40 5.11
C SER A 35 -0.57 9.25 3.90
N TYR A 36 0.50 8.47 4.01
CA TYR A 36 1.41 8.24 2.90
C TYR A 36 0.77 7.41 1.78
N LEU A 37 -0.04 6.42 2.13
CA LEU A 37 -0.76 5.62 1.14
C LEU A 37 -1.76 6.46 0.36
N TYR A 38 -2.47 7.35 1.03
CA TYR A 38 -3.38 8.28 0.36
C TYR A 38 -2.65 9.15 -0.66
N TYR A 39 -1.49 9.68 -0.29
CA TYR A 39 -0.66 10.47 -1.20
C TYR A 39 -0.23 9.65 -2.41
N ILE A 40 0.23 8.41 -2.19
CA ILE A 40 0.72 7.53 -3.26
C ILE A 40 -0.40 7.10 -4.21
N GLU A 41 -1.64 6.97 -3.73
CA GLU A 41 -2.77 6.60 -4.60
C GLU A 41 -2.97 7.59 -5.74
N GLY A 42 -2.77 8.89 -5.51
CA GLY A 42 -2.84 9.91 -6.56
C GLY A 42 -1.76 9.72 -7.62
N ILE A 43 -0.54 9.42 -7.19
CA ILE A 43 0.59 9.17 -8.09
C ILE A 43 0.41 7.86 -8.86
N LYS A 44 -0.04 6.81 -8.18
CA LYS A 44 -0.33 5.50 -8.76
C LYS A 44 -1.36 5.60 -9.89
N SER A 45 -2.41 6.39 -9.67
CA SER A 45 -3.45 6.62 -10.66
C SER A 45 -2.89 7.23 -11.94
N LYS A 46 -1.97 8.18 -11.82
CA LYS A 46 -1.33 8.82 -12.98
C LYS A 46 -0.49 7.82 -13.79
N TYR A 47 0.32 7.01 -13.12
CA TYR A 47 1.11 5.99 -13.82
C TYR A 47 0.21 4.93 -14.46
N HIS A 48 -0.90 4.61 -13.83
CA HIS A 48 -1.86 3.65 -14.38
C HIS A 48 -2.52 4.19 -15.66
N GLN A 49 -2.83 5.49 -15.72
CA GLN A 49 -3.32 6.12 -16.95
C GLN A 49 -2.29 6.02 -18.08
N ASP A 50 -1.04 6.30 -17.80
CA ASP A 50 0.03 6.19 -18.79
C ASP A 50 0.16 4.75 -19.31
N PHE A 51 0.06 3.78 -18.42
CA PHE A 51 0.09 2.36 -18.74
C PHE A 51 -1.06 1.97 -19.68
N GLU A 52 -2.29 2.35 -19.34
CA GLU A 52 -3.46 2.05 -20.15
C GLU A 52 -3.39 2.70 -21.54
N GLU A 53 -2.87 3.92 -21.62
CA GLU A 53 -2.69 4.61 -22.89
C GLU A 53 -1.70 3.86 -23.80
N ILE A 54 -0.62 3.36 -23.26
CA ILE A 54 0.36 2.56 -24.01
C ILE A 54 -0.29 1.27 -24.51
N VAL A 55 -1.02 0.55 -23.67
CA VAL A 55 -1.73 -0.68 -24.06
C VAL A 55 -2.71 -0.38 -25.21
N TYR A 56 -3.50 0.68 -25.07
CA TYR A 56 -4.46 1.08 -26.08
C TYR A 56 -3.80 1.35 -27.43
N LYS A 57 -2.74 2.13 -27.46
CA LYS A 57 -2.00 2.47 -28.67
C LYS A 57 -1.39 1.24 -29.33
N LYS A 58 -0.79 0.34 -28.56
CA LYS A 58 -0.16 -0.86 -29.08
C LYS A 58 -1.18 -1.85 -29.67
N VAL A 59 -2.33 -2.00 -29.03
CA VAL A 59 -3.39 -2.86 -29.57
C VAL A 59 -4.02 -2.26 -30.83
N ASN A 60 -4.33 -0.99 -30.82
CA ASN A 60 -5.09 -0.37 -31.91
C ASN A 60 -4.23 0.09 -33.09
N ASN A 61 -3.04 0.62 -32.83
CA ASN A 61 -2.17 1.16 -33.88
C ASN A 61 -1.14 0.16 -34.38
N GLU A 62 -0.56 -0.65 -33.48
CA GLU A 62 0.47 -1.63 -33.82
C GLU A 62 -0.09 -3.05 -33.97
N LYS A 63 -1.39 -3.24 -33.73
CA LYS A 63 -2.08 -4.54 -33.90
C LYS A 63 -1.51 -5.66 -33.04
N LEU A 64 -0.94 -5.34 -31.90
CA LEU A 64 -0.46 -6.34 -30.94
C LEU A 64 -1.61 -6.98 -30.19
N SER A 65 -1.39 -8.22 -29.73
CA SER A 65 -2.33 -8.85 -28.79
C SER A 65 -2.35 -8.06 -27.46
N VAL A 66 -3.46 -8.16 -26.71
CA VAL A 66 -3.58 -7.53 -25.41
C VAL A 66 -2.46 -7.99 -24.47
N ALA A 67 -2.16 -9.29 -24.47
CA ALA A 67 -1.10 -9.84 -23.62
C ALA A 67 0.28 -9.23 -23.94
N ARG A 68 0.62 -9.13 -25.22
CA ARG A 68 1.90 -8.56 -25.65
C ARG A 68 1.96 -7.06 -25.37
N ALA A 69 0.89 -6.33 -25.65
CA ALA A 69 0.80 -4.90 -25.36
C ALA A 69 0.96 -4.62 -23.87
N THR A 70 0.34 -5.45 -23.02
CA THR A 70 0.47 -5.35 -21.56
C THR A 70 1.90 -5.59 -21.10
N ASN A 71 2.58 -6.59 -21.65
CA ASN A 71 3.98 -6.87 -21.33
C ASN A 71 4.89 -5.70 -21.72
N GLU A 72 4.68 -5.11 -22.88
CA GLU A 72 5.46 -3.95 -23.32
C GLU A 72 5.18 -2.72 -22.48
N ALA A 73 3.92 -2.50 -22.06
CA ALA A 73 3.56 -1.42 -21.17
C ALA A 73 4.21 -1.59 -19.78
N ASN A 74 4.30 -2.83 -19.26
CA ASN A 74 5.00 -3.11 -18.01
C ASN A 74 6.48 -2.75 -18.07
N ILE A 75 7.11 -2.93 -19.22
CA ILE A 75 8.52 -2.53 -19.42
C ILE A 75 8.64 -1.01 -19.50
N ALA A 76 7.71 -0.35 -20.18
CA ALA A 76 7.74 1.11 -20.37
C ALA A 76 7.40 1.89 -19.09
N VAL A 77 6.51 1.34 -18.26
CA VAL A 77 6.06 1.98 -17.01
C VAL A 77 6.19 1.00 -15.84
N PRO A 78 7.43 0.70 -15.41
CA PRO A 78 7.66 -0.24 -14.31
C PRO A 78 7.13 0.26 -12.96
N GLU A 79 6.89 1.56 -12.82
CA GLU A 79 6.38 2.19 -11.61
C GLU A 79 5.00 1.63 -11.22
N VAL A 80 4.17 1.24 -12.18
CA VAL A 80 2.85 0.66 -11.92
C VAL A 80 2.96 -0.58 -11.05
N TYR A 81 3.85 -1.48 -11.39
CA TYR A 81 4.07 -2.71 -10.62
C TYR A 81 4.66 -2.42 -9.24
N LYS A 82 5.69 -1.57 -9.18
CA LYS A 82 6.37 -1.22 -7.93
C LYS A 82 5.41 -0.55 -6.93
N LEU A 83 4.62 0.41 -7.41
CA LEU A 83 3.64 1.11 -6.58
C LEU A 83 2.53 0.18 -6.10
N ARG A 84 2.04 -0.68 -6.98
CA ARG A 84 1.01 -1.67 -6.62
C ARG A 84 1.50 -2.61 -5.52
N LYS A 85 2.71 -3.13 -5.65
CA LYS A 85 3.31 -4.04 -4.67
C LYS A 85 3.47 -3.38 -3.31
N LEU A 86 4.01 -2.16 -3.29
CA LEU A 86 4.23 -1.42 -2.04
C LEU A 86 2.91 -1.00 -1.38
N THR A 87 1.96 -0.50 -2.15
CA THR A 87 0.65 -0.11 -1.62
C THR A 87 -0.11 -1.30 -1.07
N SER A 88 -0.06 -2.46 -1.74
CA SER A 88 -0.67 -3.70 -1.22
C SER A 88 -0.06 -4.12 0.11
N ALA A 89 1.27 -4.07 0.23
CA ALA A 89 1.94 -4.37 1.49
C ALA A 89 1.55 -3.37 2.58
N GLY A 90 1.47 -2.08 2.26
CA GLY A 90 1.06 -1.04 3.18
C GLY A 90 -0.36 -1.23 3.70
N TYR A 91 -1.31 -1.53 2.82
CA TYR A 91 -2.69 -1.78 3.22
C TYR A 91 -2.82 -3.02 4.10
N ARG A 92 -2.08 -4.09 3.82
CA ARG A 92 -2.06 -5.28 4.69
C ARG A 92 -1.56 -4.95 6.10
N VAL A 93 -0.54 -4.11 6.20
CA VAL A 93 -0.05 -3.65 7.52
C VAL A 93 -1.10 -2.80 8.22
N CYS A 94 -1.78 -1.90 7.51
CA CYS A 94 -2.87 -1.11 8.07
C CYS A 94 -3.98 -2.01 8.65
N ASP A 95 -4.38 -3.03 7.91
CA ASP A 95 -5.41 -3.97 8.36
C ASP A 95 -4.95 -4.77 9.57
N ALA A 96 -3.70 -5.22 9.59
CA ALA A 96 -3.12 -5.92 10.72
C ALA A 96 -3.07 -5.03 11.98
N ILE A 97 -2.68 -3.76 11.83
CA ILE A 97 -2.65 -2.80 12.94
C ILE A 97 -4.06 -2.58 13.47
N ARG A 98 -5.04 -2.37 12.60
CA ARG A 98 -6.45 -2.18 13.01
C ARG A 98 -6.96 -3.37 13.79
N SER A 99 -6.65 -4.58 13.35
CA SER A 99 -7.02 -5.82 14.06
C SER A 99 -6.36 -5.90 15.43
N ASN A 100 -5.07 -5.57 15.52
CA ASN A 100 -4.35 -5.56 16.79
C ASN A 100 -4.92 -4.52 17.78
N ILE A 101 -5.22 -3.31 17.29
CA ILE A 101 -5.82 -2.27 18.13
C ILE A 101 -7.19 -2.70 18.63
N SER A 102 -8.02 -3.31 17.78
CA SER A 102 -9.33 -3.82 18.17
C SER A 102 -9.23 -4.90 19.24
N PHE A 103 -8.26 -5.80 19.09
CA PHE A 103 -8.00 -6.85 20.08
C PHE A 103 -7.57 -6.25 21.42
N LEU A 104 -6.67 -5.28 21.44
CA LEU A 104 -6.24 -4.59 22.66
C LEU A 104 -7.39 -3.89 23.36
N LYS A 105 -8.29 -3.26 22.62
CA LYS A 105 -9.48 -2.63 23.17
C LYS A 105 -10.43 -3.65 23.81
N LEU A 106 -10.62 -4.80 23.18
CA LEU A 106 -11.44 -5.88 23.73
C LEU A 106 -10.84 -6.44 25.03
N GLU A 107 -9.53 -6.68 25.07
CA GLU A 107 -8.83 -7.11 26.29
C GLU A 107 -9.02 -6.09 27.41
N TYR A 108 -8.82 -4.81 27.12
CA TYR A 108 -9.01 -3.74 28.10
C TYR A 108 -10.43 -3.71 28.63
N ASN A 109 -11.42 -3.79 27.77
CA ASN A 109 -12.83 -3.79 28.14
C ASN A 109 -13.20 -5.00 28.99
N ASN A 110 -12.67 -6.19 28.66
CA ASN A 110 -12.90 -7.40 29.43
C ASN A 110 -12.32 -7.29 30.83
N VAL A 111 -11.11 -6.80 30.99
CA VAL A 111 -10.47 -6.56 32.27
C VAL A 111 -11.24 -5.53 33.09
N THR A 112 -11.69 -4.45 32.46
CA THR A 112 -12.49 -3.41 33.12
C THR A 112 -13.84 -3.92 33.59
N LYS A 113 -14.50 -4.80 32.81
CA LYS A 113 -15.79 -5.39 33.16
C LYS A 113 -15.73 -6.40 34.29
N THR A 114 -14.56 -6.96 34.57
CA THR A 114 -14.36 -7.94 35.63
C THR A 114 -14.36 -7.31 37.02
N TYR A 115 -14.20 -6.01 37.08
CA TYR A 115 -14.21 -5.22 38.30
C TYR A 115 -15.54 -4.44 38.42
#